data_3528f2d8c43585296c0ec1c7bbdc1a2f
#
_entry.id   3528f2d8c43585296c0ec1c7bbdc1a2f
#
_cell.length_a   1.000
_cell.length_b   1.000
_cell.length_c   1.000
_cell.angle_alpha   90.00
_cell.angle_beta   90.00
_cell.angle_gamma   90.00
#
_symmetry.space_group_name_H-M   'P 1'
#
loop_
_entity.id
_entity.type
_entity.pdbx_description
1 polymer ?
#
loop_
_entity_poly.entity_id
_entity_poly.type
_entity_poly.pdbx_seq_one_letter_code
_entity_poly.pdbx_strand_id
1 'polypeptide(L)'
;MTIASTRWEREKEKDMKNYEKYKVGYFMPPVCEMTWVKKDHIDQAPIWCSVDLRDGNQALIVPMSLTEKLEYFQFLVEVGFKEIEVGFPAASETEYEFLRTLIEENRIPEDVTIQVLTQSRDHIIEETFRALKGAKKAIVHLYNSTSYAQRQQVFRMEKKEIIDIAVHGAQLFNHYAQTMPETEFQFQYSPESFTGTEMEFALEICNEVIGVWQPTADRKVIINLPATVAMSMPHVYAGQIEYMCANLRDRENLIVSLHPHNDRGTAVADSELG
;
A
#
# COMPACT_ATOMS: atom_id res chain seq x y z
N MET A 1 -10.87 -25.82 26.21
CA MET A 1 -11.10 -25.39 27.62
C MET A 1 -10.91 -23.88 27.68
N THR A 2 -12.02 -23.13 27.69
CA THR A 2 -12.01 -21.69 27.83
C THR A 2 -11.73 -21.38 29.30
N ILE A 3 -10.58 -20.77 29.59
CA ILE A 3 -10.26 -20.32 30.95
C ILE A 3 -11.22 -19.17 31.25
N ALA A 4 -12.22 -19.44 32.08
CA ALA A 4 -13.12 -18.41 32.57
C ALA A 4 -12.28 -17.41 33.40
N SER A 5 -12.26 -16.14 33.00
CA SER A 5 -11.61 -15.08 33.75
C SER A 5 -12.19 -15.05 35.17
N THR A 6 -11.33 -14.95 36.18
CA THR A 6 -11.73 -14.92 37.58
C THR A 6 -12.57 -13.68 37.85
N ARG A 7 -13.42 -13.71 38.90
CA ARG A 7 -14.23 -12.53 39.36
C ARG A 7 -13.34 -11.32 39.60
N TRP A 8 -12.12 -11.55 40.10
CA TRP A 8 -11.13 -10.51 40.41
C TRP A 8 -10.54 -9.84 39.15
N GLU A 9 -10.33 -10.61 38.08
CA GLU A 9 -9.90 -10.06 36.78
C GLU A 9 -11.01 -9.22 36.13
N ARG A 10 -12.27 -9.63 36.26
CA ARG A 10 -13.44 -8.87 35.79
C ARG A 10 -13.70 -7.58 36.61
N GLU A 11 -13.38 -7.56 37.90
CA GLU A 11 -13.49 -6.36 38.74
C GLU A 11 -12.36 -5.35 38.42
N LYS A 12 -11.14 -5.81 38.09
CA LYS A 12 -10.06 -4.95 37.62
C LYS A 12 -10.35 -4.34 36.21
N GLU A 13 -10.96 -5.10 35.30
CA GLU A 13 -11.39 -4.56 34.00
C GLU A 13 -12.47 -3.48 34.11
N LYS A 14 -13.30 -3.50 35.19
CA LYS A 14 -14.36 -2.52 35.40
C LYS A 14 -13.85 -1.17 35.87
N ASP A 15 -12.72 -1.11 36.57
CA ASP A 15 -12.13 0.12 37.09
C ASP A 15 -11.06 0.73 36.18
N MET A 16 -10.67 0.04 35.12
CA MET A 16 -9.68 0.54 34.16
C MET A 16 -10.30 1.64 33.30
N LYS A 17 -9.74 2.84 33.32
CA LYS A 17 -10.14 3.93 32.43
C LYS A 17 -9.91 3.51 30.99
N ASN A 18 -10.83 3.88 30.09
CA ASN A 18 -10.78 3.41 28.71
C ASN A 18 -9.45 3.71 28.01
N TYR A 19 -8.83 4.85 28.27
CA TYR A 19 -7.54 5.20 27.66
C TYR A 19 -6.38 4.31 28.14
N GLU A 20 -6.46 3.69 29.31
CA GLU A 20 -5.43 2.80 29.86
C GLU A 20 -5.36 1.45 29.15
N LYS A 21 -6.39 1.12 28.33
CA LYS A 21 -6.42 -0.09 27.50
C LYS A 21 -5.54 0.04 26.27
N TYR A 22 -5.23 1.26 25.86
CA TYR A 22 -4.47 1.51 24.63
C TYR A 22 -2.98 1.65 24.94
N LYS A 23 -2.17 0.91 24.20
CA LYS A 23 -0.71 0.99 24.26
C LYS A 23 -0.20 1.68 23.01
N VAL A 24 0.95 2.33 23.11
CA VAL A 24 1.66 2.85 21.93
C VAL A 24 2.00 1.69 20.99
N GLY A 25 1.50 1.73 19.76
CA GLY A 25 1.68 0.70 18.77
C GLY A 25 2.44 1.16 17.52
N TYR A 26 2.91 2.42 17.52
CA TYR A 26 3.73 2.99 16.45
C TYR A 26 5.19 3.12 16.88
N PHE A 27 6.07 3.31 15.91
CA PHE A 27 7.51 3.47 16.13
C PHE A 27 7.97 4.87 15.74
N MET A 28 8.67 5.53 16.66
CA MET A 28 9.32 6.80 16.35
C MET A 28 10.48 6.57 15.39
N PRO A 29 10.72 7.49 14.43
CA PRO A 29 11.88 7.39 13.58
C PRO A 29 13.16 7.53 14.43
N PRO A 30 14.20 6.70 14.17
CA PRO A 30 15.45 6.74 14.96
C PRO A 30 16.18 8.08 14.87
N VAL A 31 16.14 8.69 13.69
CA VAL A 31 16.70 10.03 13.39
C VAL A 31 15.68 10.78 12.55
N CYS A 32 15.43 12.04 12.90
CA CYS A 32 14.56 12.92 12.14
C CYS A 32 15.13 14.34 12.18
N GLU A 33 15.48 14.88 11.01
CA GLU A 33 16.01 16.23 10.87
C GLU A 33 14.90 17.29 10.77
N MET A 34 13.66 16.86 10.57
CA MET A 34 12.47 17.71 10.40
C MET A 34 12.67 18.77 9.31
N THR A 35 13.30 18.42 8.20
CA THR A 35 13.61 19.37 7.11
C THR A 35 12.34 19.92 6.47
N TRP A 36 11.27 19.13 6.45
CA TRP A 36 9.94 19.50 5.95
C TRP A 36 9.32 20.68 6.71
N VAL A 37 9.62 20.87 8.00
CA VAL A 37 9.11 22.02 8.80
C VAL A 37 9.57 23.37 8.24
N LYS A 38 10.66 23.41 7.48
CA LYS A 38 11.21 24.63 6.90
C LYS A 38 10.55 25.03 5.57
N LYS A 39 9.76 24.14 4.97
CA LYS A 39 9.03 24.43 3.74
C LYS A 39 7.75 25.21 4.09
N ASP A 40 7.43 26.20 3.30
CA ASP A 40 6.20 26.99 3.38
C ASP A 40 5.22 26.67 2.24
N HIS A 41 5.67 25.95 1.22
CA HIS A 41 4.86 25.51 0.08
C HIS A 41 5.48 24.29 -0.61
N ILE A 42 4.70 23.68 -1.51
CA ILE A 42 5.11 22.56 -2.36
C ILE A 42 5.45 23.14 -3.75
N ASP A 43 6.68 22.93 -4.22
CA ASP A 43 7.16 23.45 -5.51
C ASP A 43 6.64 22.66 -6.72
N GLN A 44 6.33 21.38 -6.52
CA GLN A 44 5.85 20.47 -7.57
C GLN A 44 4.58 19.77 -7.12
N ALA A 45 3.58 19.76 -8.00
CA ALA A 45 2.37 18.99 -7.73
C ALA A 45 2.69 17.50 -7.59
N PRO A 46 2.14 16.81 -6.59
CA PRO A 46 2.27 15.35 -6.49
C PRO A 46 1.52 14.64 -7.61
N ILE A 47 1.93 13.41 -7.91
CA ILE A 47 1.15 12.51 -8.76
C ILE A 47 -0.03 12.00 -7.94
N TRP A 48 -1.25 12.20 -8.45
CA TRP A 48 -2.45 11.72 -7.80
C TRP A 48 -2.88 10.37 -8.36
N CYS A 49 -2.92 9.34 -7.50
CA CYS A 49 -3.52 8.05 -7.80
C CYS A 49 -4.86 7.95 -7.05
N SER A 50 -5.97 7.78 -7.77
CA SER A 50 -7.26 7.49 -7.13
C SER A 50 -7.28 6.05 -6.64
N VAL A 51 -7.70 5.84 -5.40
CA VAL A 51 -7.93 4.51 -4.78
C VAL A 51 -9.41 4.27 -4.47
N ASP A 52 -10.30 5.09 -4.99
CA ASP A 52 -11.75 5.01 -4.73
C ASP A 52 -12.34 3.65 -5.14
N LEU A 53 -11.94 3.15 -6.31
CA LEU A 53 -12.42 1.89 -6.89
C LEU A 53 -11.86 0.64 -6.22
N ARG A 54 -10.78 0.77 -5.44
CA ARG A 54 -10.20 -0.34 -4.67
C ARG A 54 -10.45 -0.16 -3.19
N ASP A 55 -9.73 0.73 -2.51
CA ASP A 55 -9.76 0.89 -1.05
C ASP A 55 -11.07 1.56 -0.60
N GLY A 56 -11.51 2.57 -1.33
CA GLY A 56 -12.81 3.22 -1.12
C GLY A 56 -13.97 2.23 -1.29
N ASN A 57 -13.99 1.47 -2.38
CA ASN A 57 -15.00 0.44 -2.64
C ASN A 57 -14.96 -0.68 -1.59
N GLN A 58 -13.78 -1.08 -1.15
CA GLN A 58 -13.60 -2.12 -0.12
C GLN A 58 -14.21 -1.71 1.23
N ALA A 59 -14.28 -0.41 1.51
CA ALA A 59 -14.85 0.12 2.75
C ALA A 59 -16.38 0.22 2.73
N LEU A 60 -17.03 0.04 1.58
CA LEU A 60 -18.48 0.12 1.45
C LEU A 60 -19.18 -1.11 2.06
N ILE A 61 -20.30 -0.90 2.73
CA ILE A 61 -21.16 -1.98 3.25
C ILE A 61 -21.68 -2.85 2.10
N VAL A 62 -22.06 -2.20 0.98
CA VAL A 62 -22.41 -2.84 -0.28
C VAL A 62 -21.43 -2.36 -1.33
N PRO A 63 -20.46 -3.19 -1.73
CA PRO A 63 -19.50 -2.83 -2.77
C PRO A 63 -20.20 -2.52 -4.10
N MET A 64 -19.56 -1.69 -4.93
CA MET A 64 -20.06 -1.33 -6.24
C MET A 64 -20.20 -2.56 -7.14
N SER A 65 -21.28 -2.61 -7.91
CA SER A 65 -21.46 -3.54 -9.02
C SER A 65 -20.51 -3.22 -10.17
N LEU A 66 -20.38 -4.15 -11.12
CA LEU A 66 -19.57 -3.94 -12.34
C LEU A 66 -19.98 -2.65 -13.07
N THR A 67 -21.27 -2.41 -13.25
CA THR A 67 -21.78 -1.22 -13.94
C THR A 67 -21.38 0.07 -13.21
N GLU A 68 -21.59 0.13 -11.90
CA GLU A 68 -21.23 1.29 -11.08
C GLU A 68 -19.70 1.54 -11.10
N LYS A 69 -18.87 0.49 -11.07
CA LYS A 69 -17.41 0.64 -11.20
C LYS A 69 -17.01 1.19 -12.56
N LEU A 70 -17.65 0.77 -13.64
CA LEU A 70 -17.37 1.28 -14.99
C LEU A 70 -17.75 2.75 -15.13
N GLU A 71 -18.91 3.14 -14.60
CA GLU A 71 -19.35 4.54 -14.58
C GLU A 71 -18.42 5.42 -13.73
N TYR A 72 -18.01 4.91 -12.56
CA TYR A 72 -17.11 5.63 -11.67
C TYR A 72 -15.71 5.76 -12.24
N PHE A 73 -15.20 4.73 -12.91
CA PHE A 73 -13.92 4.81 -13.64
C PHE A 73 -13.94 5.92 -14.69
N GLN A 74 -15.01 5.99 -15.50
CA GLN A 74 -15.18 7.04 -16.49
C GLN A 74 -15.20 8.43 -15.82
N PHE A 75 -15.91 8.58 -14.71
CA PHE A 75 -15.93 9.81 -13.93
C PHE A 75 -14.54 10.22 -13.44
N LEU A 76 -13.74 9.30 -12.91
CA LEU A 76 -12.37 9.58 -12.48
C LEU A 76 -11.48 10.05 -13.64
N VAL A 77 -11.64 9.44 -14.82
CA VAL A 77 -10.95 9.88 -16.04
C VAL A 77 -11.37 11.30 -16.43
N GLU A 78 -12.65 11.64 -16.37
CA GLU A 78 -13.19 12.97 -16.67
C GLU A 78 -12.72 14.03 -15.66
N VAL A 79 -12.59 13.67 -14.39
CA VAL A 79 -11.98 14.51 -13.33
C VAL A 79 -10.52 14.81 -13.63
N GLY A 80 -9.83 13.92 -14.34
CA GLY A 80 -8.45 14.12 -14.81
C GLY A 80 -7.39 13.26 -14.13
N PHE A 81 -7.77 12.24 -13.37
CA PHE A 81 -6.80 11.31 -12.80
C PHE A 81 -6.03 10.57 -13.90
N LYS A 82 -4.71 10.45 -13.70
CA LYS A 82 -3.79 9.75 -14.60
C LYS A 82 -3.32 8.40 -14.07
N GLU A 83 -3.44 8.20 -12.77
CA GLU A 83 -3.25 6.90 -12.12
C GLU A 83 -4.51 6.56 -11.34
N ILE A 84 -5.03 5.33 -11.55
CA ILE A 84 -6.27 4.86 -10.93
C ILE A 84 -6.07 3.42 -10.46
N GLU A 85 -6.12 3.18 -9.15
CA GLU A 85 -6.13 1.82 -8.60
C GLU A 85 -7.53 1.23 -8.75
N VAL A 86 -7.71 0.39 -9.76
CA VAL A 86 -9.01 -0.08 -10.22
C VAL A 86 -9.55 -1.24 -9.38
N GLY A 87 -8.69 -2.00 -8.70
CA GLY A 87 -9.16 -3.08 -7.85
C GLY A 87 -8.09 -4.09 -7.46
N PHE A 88 -8.58 -5.22 -6.94
CA PHE A 88 -7.81 -6.40 -6.59
C PHE A 88 -8.36 -7.60 -7.39
N PRO A 89 -7.88 -7.82 -8.62
CA PRO A 89 -8.53 -8.74 -9.57
C PRO A 89 -8.60 -10.19 -9.09
N ALA A 90 -7.68 -10.61 -8.22
CA ALA A 90 -7.71 -11.94 -7.63
C ALA A 90 -8.65 -12.08 -6.41
N ALA A 91 -9.30 -11.00 -5.96
CA ALA A 91 -10.14 -11.04 -4.75
C ALA A 91 -11.56 -11.54 -5.02
N SER A 92 -12.13 -11.27 -6.20
CA SER A 92 -13.47 -11.70 -6.57
C SER A 92 -13.68 -11.70 -8.09
N GLU A 93 -14.73 -12.39 -8.54
CA GLU A 93 -15.14 -12.41 -9.94
C GLU A 93 -15.47 -11.00 -10.47
N THR A 94 -16.19 -10.20 -9.69
CA THR A 94 -16.52 -8.80 -10.07
C THR A 94 -15.26 -7.95 -10.28
N GLU A 95 -14.23 -8.08 -9.43
CA GLU A 95 -12.96 -7.37 -9.57
C GLU A 95 -12.20 -7.82 -10.83
N TYR A 96 -12.22 -9.12 -11.12
CA TYR A 96 -11.62 -9.68 -12.31
C TYR A 96 -12.35 -9.19 -13.58
N GLU A 97 -13.67 -9.34 -13.64
CA GLU A 97 -14.50 -8.92 -14.76
C GLU A 97 -14.38 -7.42 -15.05
N PHE A 98 -14.36 -6.61 -14.01
CA PHE A 98 -14.18 -5.17 -14.16
C PHE A 98 -12.87 -4.81 -14.86
N LEU A 99 -11.76 -5.36 -14.41
CA LEU A 99 -10.46 -5.13 -15.06
C LEU A 99 -10.45 -5.65 -16.49
N ARG A 100 -10.99 -6.86 -16.73
CA ARG A 100 -11.08 -7.43 -18.10
C ARG A 100 -11.93 -6.56 -19.02
N THR A 101 -13.07 -6.06 -18.55
CA THR A 101 -13.95 -5.17 -19.32
C THR A 101 -13.23 -3.87 -19.70
N LEU A 102 -12.49 -3.26 -18.76
CA LEU A 102 -11.69 -2.06 -19.06
C LEU A 102 -10.69 -2.29 -20.18
N ILE A 103 -10.02 -3.45 -20.18
CA ILE A 103 -8.98 -3.80 -21.16
C ILE A 103 -9.62 -4.21 -22.50
N GLU A 104 -10.56 -5.15 -22.49
CA GLU A 104 -11.14 -5.76 -23.69
C GLU A 104 -12.00 -4.79 -24.50
N GLU A 105 -12.70 -3.89 -23.80
CA GLU A 105 -13.49 -2.84 -24.43
C GLU A 105 -12.69 -1.55 -24.72
N ASN A 106 -11.37 -1.57 -24.48
CA ASN A 106 -10.47 -0.43 -24.68
C ASN A 106 -10.95 0.86 -24.02
N ARG A 107 -11.40 0.76 -22.76
CA ARG A 107 -11.94 1.89 -21.97
C ARG A 107 -10.86 2.74 -21.30
N ILE A 108 -9.61 2.28 -21.30
CA ILE A 108 -8.49 2.96 -20.63
C ILE A 108 -7.86 3.95 -21.62
N PRO A 109 -7.91 5.28 -21.35
CA PRO A 109 -7.23 6.27 -22.21
C PRO A 109 -5.72 6.05 -22.25
N GLU A 110 -5.06 6.48 -23.33
CA GLU A 110 -3.61 6.29 -23.52
C GLU A 110 -2.74 6.99 -22.46
N ASP A 111 -3.25 8.07 -21.89
CA ASP A 111 -2.59 8.87 -20.85
C ASP A 111 -2.98 8.48 -19.41
N VAL A 112 -3.75 7.40 -19.27
CA VAL A 112 -4.13 6.83 -17.96
C VAL A 112 -3.42 5.51 -17.73
N THR A 113 -2.84 5.36 -16.54
CA THR A 113 -2.24 4.10 -16.08
C THR A 113 -3.14 3.49 -15.01
N ILE A 114 -3.57 2.26 -15.24
CA ILE A 114 -4.30 1.51 -14.23
C ILE A 114 -3.35 0.89 -13.22
N GLN A 115 -3.77 0.86 -11.95
CA GLN A 115 -3.07 0.16 -10.88
C GLN A 115 -3.93 -0.98 -10.36
N VAL A 116 -3.31 -2.11 -10.04
CA VAL A 116 -3.98 -3.27 -9.44
C VAL A 116 -3.22 -3.78 -8.24
N LEU A 117 -3.96 -4.10 -7.17
CA LEU A 117 -3.41 -4.65 -5.94
C LEU A 117 -3.22 -6.17 -6.06
N THR A 118 -2.15 -6.69 -5.48
CA THR A 118 -1.94 -8.12 -5.31
C THR A 118 -1.19 -8.43 -4.01
N GLN A 119 -1.64 -9.47 -3.33
CA GLN A 119 -0.94 -9.99 -2.14
C GLN A 119 0.25 -10.86 -2.55
N SER A 120 1.32 -10.84 -1.76
CA SER A 120 2.50 -11.69 -2.00
C SER A 120 2.21 -13.17 -1.74
N ARG A 121 1.50 -13.80 -2.68
CA ARG A 121 1.19 -15.24 -2.75
C ARG A 121 1.16 -15.67 -4.22
N ASP A 122 1.76 -16.80 -4.52
CA ASP A 122 1.98 -17.29 -5.89
C ASP A 122 0.72 -17.23 -6.75
N HIS A 123 -0.34 -17.93 -6.33
CA HIS A 123 -1.59 -18.01 -7.09
C HIS A 123 -2.32 -16.66 -7.23
N ILE A 124 -2.17 -15.76 -6.26
CA ILE A 124 -2.75 -14.42 -6.30
C ILE A 124 -2.01 -13.55 -7.31
N ILE A 125 -0.68 -13.60 -7.31
CA ILE A 125 0.16 -12.88 -8.27
C ILE A 125 -0.10 -13.40 -9.69
N GLU A 126 -0.12 -14.73 -9.88
CA GLU A 126 -0.42 -15.35 -11.17
C GLU A 126 -1.76 -14.86 -11.73
N GLU A 127 -2.81 -14.91 -10.92
CA GLU A 127 -4.15 -14.46 -11.30
C GLU A 127 -4.16 -12.97 -11.66
N THR A 128 -3.43 -12.14 -10.91
CA THR A 128 -3.33 -10.70 -11.18
C THR A 128 -2.69 -10.45 -12.55
N PHE A 129 -1.57 -11.09 -12.87
CA PHE A 129 -0.94 -10.94 -14.19
C PHE A 129 -1.80 -11.53 -15.31
N ARG A 130 -2.51 -12.63 -15.07
CA ARG A 130 -3.49 -13.18 -16.02
C ARG A 130 -4.59 -12.16 -16.34
N ALA A 131 -5.09 -11.46 -15.32
CA ALA A 131 -6.13 -10.44 -15.46
C ALA A 131 -5.64 -9.21 -16.25
N LEU A 132 -4.34 -8.89 -16.20
CA LEU A 132 -3.73 -7.76 -16.90
C LEU A 132 -3.41 -8.03 -18.38
N LYS A 133 -3.61 -9.26 -18.86
CA LYS A 133 -3.28 -9.61 -20.26
C LYS A 133 -3.95 -8.67 -21.25
N GLY A 134 -3.15 -8.02 -22.11
CA GLY A 134 -3.60 -7.05 -23.10
C GLY A 134 -3.65 -5.61 -22.62
N ALA A 135 -3.33 -5.32 -21.34
CA ALA A 135 -3.15 -3.96 -20.86
C ALA A 135 -1.92 -3.32 -21.53
N LYS A 136 -2.01 -2.03 -21.93
CA LYS A 136 -0.87 -1.30 -22.49
C LYS A 136 0.11 -0.86 -21.42
N LYS A 137 -0.42 -0.32 -20.30
CA LYS A 137 0.36 0.16 -19.16
C LYS A 137 -0.33 -0.28 -17.87
N ALA A 138 0.44 -0.70 -16.89
CA ALA A 138 -0.10 -1.07 -15.57
C ALA A 138 0.91 -0.88 -14.46
N ILE A 139 0.46 -0.34 -13.32
CA ILE A 139 1.16 -0.43 -12.05
C ILE A 139 0.68 -1.70 -11.35
N VAL A 140 1.58 -2.60 -11.00
CA VAL A 140 1.25 -3.79 -10.20
C VAL A 140 1.74 -3.56 -8.78
N HIS A 141 0.80 -3.53 -7.84
CA HIS A 141 1.00 -3.14 -6.45
C HIS A 141 1.09 -4.37 -5.55
N LEU A 142 2.30 -4.78 -5.21
CA LEU A 142 2.59 -5.87 -4.30
C LEU A 142 2.48 -5.40 -2.86
N TYR A 143 1.84 -6.18 -1.99
CA TYR A 143 1.89 -5.95 -0.56
C TYR A 143 2.04 -7.23 0.26
N ASN A 144 2.61 -7.10 1.43
CA ASN A 144 2.50 -8.04 2.53
C ASN A 144 2.58 -7.30 3.87
N SER A 145 1.94 -7.87 4.89
CA SER A 145 1.87 -7.23 6.20
C SER A 145 3.20 -7.35 6.95
N THR A 146 3.66 -6.24 7.52
CA THR A 146 4.98 -6.15 8.15
C THR A 146 4.95 -5.76 9.63
N SER A 147 3.80 -5.27 10.14
CA SER A 147 3.70 -4.76 11.50
C SER A 147 4.04 -5.80 12.56
N TYR A 148 4.56 -5.32 13.68
CA TYR A 148 4.86 -6.16 14.84
C TYR A 148 3.67 -7.01 15.26
N ALA A 149 2.48 -6.41 15.34
CA ALA A 149 1.27 -7.11 15.76
C ALA A 149 0.89 -8.24 14.80
N GLN A 150 0.96 -8.01 13.49
CA GLN A 150 0.63 -9.03 12.49
C GLN A 150 1.67 -10.16 12.47
N ARG A 151 2.95 -9.83 12.58
CA ARG A 151 4.00 -10.86 12.67
C ARG A 151 3.79 -11.78 13.86
N GLN A 152 3.49 -11.22 15.04
CA GLN A 152 3.35 -11.99 16.27
C GLN A 152 2.02 -12.73 16.39
N GLN A 153 0.92 -12.14 15.96
CA GLN A 153 -0.42 -12.67 16.23
C GLN A 153 -1.03 -13.42 15.06
N VAL A 154 -0.74 -13.00 13.82
CA VAL A 154 -1.33 -13.56 12.61
C VAL A 154 -0.38 -14.57 11.96
N PHE A 155 0.80 -14.12 11.55
CA PHE A 155 1.76 -14.98 10.84
C PHE A 155 2.53 -15.90 11.77
N ARG A 156 2.87 -15.43 12.98
CA ARG A 156 3.77 -16.10 13.92
C ARG A 156 5.12 -16.38 13.26
N MET A 157 5.63 -15.37 12.55
CA MET A 157 6.85 -15.43 11.75
C MET A 157 7.83 -14.37 12.21
N GLU A 158 9.11 -14.67 12.08
CA GLU A 158 10.21 -13.75 12.32
C GLU A 158 10.39 -12.80 11.13
N LYS A 159 11.10 -11.69 11.34
CA LYS A 159 11.33 -10.65 10.32
C LYS A 159 11.86 -11.22 9.01
N LYS A 160 12.82 -12.16 9.09
CA LYS A 160 13.42 -12.78 7.91
C LYS A 160 12.39 -13.52 7.04
N GLU A 161 11.49 -14.26 7.64
CA GLU A 161 10.44 -15.00 6.92
C GLU A 161 9.48 -14.04 6.21
N ILE A 162 9.19 -12.88 6.83
CA ILE A 162 8.37 -11.83 6.21
C ILE A 162 9.10 -11.18 5.03
N ILE A 163 10.41 -10.97 5.12
CA ILE A 163 11.24 -10.51 4.00
C ILE A 163 11.22 -11.53 2.87
N ASP A 164 11.39 -12.82 3.19
CA ASP A 164 11.40 -13.90 2.20
C ASP A 164 10.08 -13.92 1.39
N ILE A 165 8.92 -13.65 2.05
CA ILE A 165 7.62 -13.51 1.37
C ILE A 165 7.64 -12.32 0.37
N ALA A 166 8.13 -11.16 0.77
CA ALA A 166 8.17 -9.97 -0.08
C ALA A 166 9.11 -10.16 -1.28
N VAL A 167 10.31 -10.68 -1.02
CA VAL A 167 11.34 -10.97 -2.02
C VAL A 167 10.83 -12.00 -3.05
N HIS A 168 10.19 -13.07 -2.59
CA HIS A 168 9.60 -14.07 -3.47
C HIS A 168 8.53 -13.46 -4.38
N GLY A 169 7.61 -12.67 -3.83
CA GLY A 169 6.61 -11.94 -4.62
C GLY A 169 7.25 -11.01 -5.66
N ALA A 170 8.29 -10.28 -5.26
CA ALA A 170 9.02 -9.39 -6.18
C ALA A 170 9.70 -10.16 -7.33
N GLN A 171 10.24 -11.35 -7.06
CA GLN A 171 10.82 -12.24 -8.08
C GLN A 171 9.75 -12.73 -9.06
N LEU A 172 8.56 -13.09 -8.57
CA LEU A 172 7.44 -13.48 -9.42
C LEU A 172 6.99 -12.34 -10.35
N PHE A 173 7.02 -11.08 -9.88
CA PHE A 173 6.74 -9.91 -10.72
C PHE A 173 7.69 -9.83 -11.90
N ASN A 174 9.00 -9.97 -11.67
CA ASN A 174 9.98 -10.01 -12.74
C ASN A 174 9.73 -11.16 -13.72
N HIS A 175 9.36 -12.35 -13.19
CA HIS A 175 9.05 -13.51 -14.01
C HIS A 175 7.84 -13.25 -14.93
N TYR A 176 6.70 -12.85 -14.38
CA TYR A 176 5.48 -12.64 -15.16
C TYR A 176 5.59 -11.46 -16.12
N ALA A 177 6.22 -10.35 -15.73
CA ALA A 177 6.41 -9.22 -16.62
C ALA A 177 7.25 -9.59 -17.87
N GLN A 178 8.24 -10.47 -17.73
CA GLN A 178 9.01 -10.98 -18.88
C GLN A 178 8.16 -11.79 -19.86
N THR A 179 7.06 -12.38 -19.41
CA THR A 179 6.14 -13.13 -20.28
C THR A 179 5.14 -12.24 -21.03
N MET A 180 5.09 -10.94 -20.70
CA MET A 180 4.16 -9.97 -21.24
C MET A 180 4.89 -8.71 -21.76
N PRO A 181 5.79 -8.85 -22.76
CA PRO A 181 6.65 -7.76 -23.21
C PRO A 181 5.89 -6.62 -23.89
N GLU A 182 4.62 -6.83 -24.24
CA GLU A 182 3.74 -5.82 -24.82
C GLU A 182 3.16 -4.84 -23.81
N THR A 183 3.26 -5.12 -22.50
CA THR A 183 2.75 -4.28 -21.42
C THR A 183 3.88 -3.52 -20.76
N GLU A 184 3.74 -2.21 -20.65
CA GLU A 184 4.63 -1.37 -19.87
C GLU A 184 4.26 -1.49 -18.39
N PHE A 185 5.07 -2.26 -17.63
CA PHE A 185 4.87 -2.45 -16.21
C PHE A 185 5.68 -1.49 -15.35
N GLN A 186 5.02 -0.89 -14.37
CA GLN A 186 5.66 -0.27 -13.21
C GLN A 186 5.31 -1.05 -11.95
N PHE A 187 6.26 -1.24 -11.05
CA PHE A 187 6.06 -2.02 -9.84
C PHE A 187 5.95 -1.11 -8.61
N GLN A 188 5.02 -1.45 -7.74
CA GLN A 188 4.83 -0.79 -6.46
C GLN A 188 4.89 -1.82 -5.34
N TYR A 189 5.54 -1.46 -4.23
CA TYR A 189 5.57 -2.27 -3.02
C TYR A 189 5.06 -1.49 -1.82
N SER A 190 4.22 -2.14 -1.00
CA SER A 190 3.77 -1.65 0.30
C SER A 190 4.15 -2.61 1.43
N PRO A 191 4.97 -2.18 2.40
CA PRO A 191 5.02 -2.83 3.71
C PRO A 191 3.72 -2.48 4.46
N GLU A 192 2.69 -3.30 4.31
CA GLU A 192 1.36 -3.04 4.89
C GLU A 192 1.45 -2.84 6.39
N SER A 193 0.67 -1.88 6.92
CA SER A 193 0.75 -1.42 8.31
C SER A 193 2.12 -0.82 8.66
N PHE A 194 2.68 -0.03 7.74
CA PHE A 194 3.99 0.61 7.87
C PHE A 194 4.13 1.37 9.20
N THR A 195 3.12 2.14 9.61
CA THR A 195 3.15 2.91 10.87
C THR A 195 3.27 2.04 12.13
N GLY A 196 2.89 0.77 12.06
CA GLY A 196 3.04 -0.22 13.13
C GLY A 196 4.24 -1.16 12.94
N THR A 197 5.16 -0.82 12.02
CA THR A 197 6.38 -1.57 11.70
C THR A 197 7.59 -0.82 12.23
N GLU A 198 8.57 -1.50 12.81
CA GLU A 198 9.83 -0.90 13.23
C GLU A 198 10.54 -0.27 12.01
N MET A 199 11.03 0.96 12.17
CA MET A 199 11.56 1.74 11.04
C MET A 199 12.72 1.06 10.32
N GLU A 200 13.64 0.48 11.08
CA GLU A 200 14.77 -0.26 10.52
C GLU A 200 14.31 -1.50 9.74
N PHE A 201 13.26 -2.17 10.21
CA PHE A 201 12.70 -3.32 9.52
C PHE A 201 11.91 -2.91 8.27
N ALA A 202 11.16 -1.83 8.33
CA ALA A 202 10.47 -1.27 7.15
C ALA A 202 11.49 -0.89 6.06
N LEU A 203 12.61 -0.27 6.46
CA LEU A 203 13.70 0.07 5.55
C LEU A 203 14.36 -1.18 4.96
N GLU A 204 14.68 -2.17 5.79
CA GLU A 204 15.29 -3.44 5.37
C GLU A 204 14.45 -4.14 4.30
N ILE A 205 13.16 -4.40 4.59
CA ILE A 205 12.30 -5.12 3.65
C ILE A 205 12.07 -4.35 2.34
N CYS A 206 11.92 -3.02 2.39
CA CYS A 206 11.84 -2.20 1.18
C CYS A 206 13.12 -2.30 0.36
N ASN A 207 14.30 -2.22 0.98
CA ASN A 207 15.58 -2.32 0.32
C ASN A 207 15.84 -3.69 -0.31
N GLU A 208 15.35 -4.78 0.31
CA GLU A 208 15.42 -6.13 -0.26
C GLU A 208 14.53 -6.23 -1.53
N VAL A 209 13.31 -5.71 -1.51
CA VAL A 209 12.43 -5.68 -2.69
C VAL A 209 13.04 -4.81 -3.80
N ILE A 210 13.55 -3.62 -3.48
CA ILE A 210 14.24 -2.73 -4.43
C ILE A 210 15.42 -3.45 -5.06
N GLY A 211 16.19 -4.23 -4.26
CA GLY A 211 17.31 -5.04 -4.73
C GLY A 211 16.91 -6.10 -5.76
N VAL A 212 15.69 -6.65 -5.68
CA VAL A 212 15.16 -7.59 -6.68
C VAL A 212 14.75 -6.88 -7.98
N TRP A 213 14.07 -5.73 -7.86
CA TRP A 213 13.53 -5.01 -9.02
C TRP A 213 14.53 -4.15 -9.75
N GLN A 214 15.61 -3.72 -9.08
CA GLN A 214 16.71 -2.93 -9.64
C GLN A 214 16.23 -1.74 -10.48
N PRO A 215 15.60 -0.73 -9.83
CA PRO A 215 15.05 0.44 -10.51
C PRO A 215 16.13 1.21 -11.25
N THR A 216 15.71 1.87 -12.33
CA THR A 216 16.55 2.78 -13.13
C THR A 216 15.83 4.10 -13.35
N ALA A 217 16.51 5.11 -13.88
CA ALA A 217 15.88 6.39 -14.21
C ALA A 217 14.67 6.25 -15.15
N ASP A 218 14.75 5.30 -16.10
CA ASP A 218 13.69 5.04 -17.10
C ASP A 218 12.63 4.05 -16.60
N ARG A 219 12.92 3.31 -15.53
CA ARG A 219 12.02 2.31 -14.92
C ARG A 219 12.02 2.49 -13.41
N LYS A 220 11.34 3.53 -12.95
CA LYS A 220 11.22 3.81 -11.53
C LYS A 220 10.28 2.82 -10.85
N VAL A 221 10.60 2.50 -9.61
CA VAL A 221 9.77 1.70 -8.70
C VAL A 221 9.08 2.61 -7.70
N ILE A 222 7.86 2.25 -7.30
CA ILE A 222 7.10 2.97 -6.29
C ILE A 222 7.23 2.23 -4.96
N ILE A 223 7.65 2.94 -3.92
CA ILE A 223 7.56 2.47 -2.54
C ILE A 223 6.43 3.24 -1.86
N ASN A 224 5.36 2.54 -1.55
CA ASN A 224 4.20 3.11 -0.90
C ASN A 224 4.27 2.84 0.61
N LEU A 225 4.14 3.88 1.41
CA LEU A 225 4.30 3.85 2.87
C LEU A 225 2.95 4.12 3.54
N PRO A 226 2.07 3.10 3.71
CA PRO A 226 0.71 3.33 4.12
C PRO A 226 0.57 3.54 5.63
N ALA A 227 -0.12 4.60 6.03
CA ALA A 227 -0.71 4.67 7.36
C ALA A 227 -2.02 3.86 7.37
N THR A 228 -1.90 2.54 7.23
CA THR A 228 -3.03 1.58 7.19
C THR A 228 -3.95 1.77 8.40
N VAL A 229 -3.37 2.12 9.54
CA VAL A 229 -4.06 2.62 10.72
C VAL A 229 -3.35 3.90 11.18
N ALA A 230 -4.08 4.99 11.35
CA ALA A 230 -3.55 6.26 11.85
C ALA A 230 -3.24 6.16 13.35
N MET A 231 -2.04 5.65 13.68
CA MET A 231 -1.64 5.30 15.04
C MET A 231 -0.96 6.44 15.80
N SER A 232 -0.46 7.45 15.09
CA SER A 232 0.35 8.54 15.65
C SER A 232 -0.15 9.92 15.20
N MET A 233 0.50 10.97 15.69
CA MET A 233 0.24 12.33 15.21
C MET A 233 0.92 12.55 13.84
N PRO A 234 0.40 13.46 12.99
CA PRO A 234 0.90 13.70 11.64
C PRO A 234 2.41 13.94 11.54
N HIS A 235 2.98 14.70 12.47
CA HIS A 235 4.42 14.96 12.48
C HIS A 235 5.27 13.70 12.72
N VAL A 236 4.74 12.67 13.39
CA VAL A 236 5.44 11.38 13.55
C VAL A 236 5.47 10.65 12.22
N TYR A 237 4.35 10.61 11.50
CA TYR A 237 4.29 10.02 10.16
C TYR A 237 5.23 10.77 9.20
N ALA A 238 5.22 12.10 9.19
CA ALA A 238 6.16 12.90 8.40
C ALA A 238 7.64 12.56 8.71
N GLY A 239 7.97 12.41 10.00
CA GLY A 239 9.31 11.96 10.39
C GLY A 239 9.66 10.54 9.95
N GLN A 240 8.68 9.63 9.94
CA GLN A 240 8.85 8.28 9.39
C GLN A 240 9.13 8.33 7.88
N ILE A 241 8.40 9.16 7.13
CA ILE A 241 8.63 9.37 5.69
C ILE A 241 10.01 9.98 5.44
N GLU A 242 10.40 11.02 6.19
CA GLU A 242 11.73 11.62 6.08
C GLU A 242 12.84 10.59 6.29
N TYR A 243 12.71 9.76 7.34
CA TYR A 243 13.66 8.67 7.62
C TYR A 243 13.77 7.69 6.45
N MET A 244 12.65 7.24 5.89
CA MET A 244 12.63 6.34 4.74
C MET A 244 13.27 7.01 3.51
N CYS A 245 12.88 8.25 3.19
CA CYS A 245 13.43 8.99 2.06
C CYS A 245 14.95 9.20 2.16
N ALA A 246 15.49 9.39 3.36
CA ALA A 246 16.92 9.58 3.58
C ALA A 246 17.74 8.28 3.50
N ASN A 247 17.11 7.10 3.70
CA ASN A 247 17.85 5.85 3.86
C ASN A 247 17.50 4.77 2.82
N LEU A 248 16.45 4.93 2.03
CA LEU A 248 16.13 4.00 0.94
C LEU A 248 17.27 4.00 -0.09
N ARG A 249 17.72 2.79 -0.48
CA ARG A 249 18.70 2.61 -1.55
C ARG A 249 18.14 3.08 -2.89
N ASP A 250 18.99 3.51 -3.79
CA ASP A 250 18.61 3.93 -5.16
C ASP A 250 17.49 4.98 -5.18
N ARG A 251 17.50 5.89 -4.19
CA ARG A 251 16.40 6.86 -3.91
C ARG A 251 16.00 7.69 -5.14
N GLU A 252 16.95 8.05 -5.99
CA GLU A 252 16.73 8.83 -7.22
C GLU A 252 15.89 8.07 -8.27
N ASN A 253 15.88 6.74 -8.19
CA ASN A 253 15.12 5.85 -9.07
C ASN A 253 13.79 5.40 -8.45
N LEU A 254 13.41 6.00 -7.32
CA LEU A 254 12.18 5.67 -6.61
C LEU A 254 11.18 6.82 -6.64
N ILE A 255 9.90 6.44 -6.68
CA ILE A 255 8.78 7.29 -6.32
C ILE A 255 8.34 6.83 -4.92
N VAL A 256 8.26 7.75 -3.96
CA VAL A 256 7.67 7.47 -2.65
C VAL A 256 6.21 7.88 -2.70
N SER A 257 5.33 6.94 -2.40
CA SER A 257 3.89 7.13 -2.36
C SER A 257 3.41 7.16 -0.92
N LEU A 258 2.48 8.05 -0.61
CA LEU A 258 1.83 8.17 0.68
C LEU A 258 0.39 7.70 0.58
N HIS A 259 -0.04 6.91 1.55
CA HIS A 259 -1.42 6.40 1.61
C HIS A 259 -1.94 6.46 3.06
N PRO A 260 -2.27 7.65 3.58
CA PRO A 260 -2.80 7.76 4.93
C PRO A 260 -4.32 7.52 4.95
N HIS A 261 -4.75 6.63 5.86
CA HIS A 261 -6.16 6.46 6.19
C HIS A 261 -6.65 7.56 7.14
N ASN A 262 -7.95 7.87 7.08
CA ASN A 262 -8.54 8.99 7.82
C ASN A 262 -9.21 8.57 9.13
N ASP A 263 -8.71 7.54 9.79
CA ASP A 263 -9.28 6.96 11.02
C ASP A 263 -9.49 7.98 12.15
N ARG A 264 -8.61 8.98 12.20
CA ARG A 264 -8.59 10.03 13.23
C ARG A 264 -8.96 11.41 12.68
N GLY A 265 -9.32 11.52 11.40
CA GLY A 265 -9.57 12.79 10.75
C GLY A 265 -8.30 13.60 10.44
N THR A 266 -7.12 12.96 10.39
CA THR A 266 -5.81 13.62 10.21
C THR A 266 -5.14 13.29 8.89
N ALA A 267 -5.76 12.51 7.99
CA ALA A 267 -5.13 12.06 6.75
C ALA A 267 -4.66 13.21 5.84
N VAL A 268 -5.38 14.33 5.80
CA VAL A 268 -4.94 15.52 5.05
C VAL A 268 -3.63 16.04 5.61
N ALA A 269 -3.53 16.22 6.94
CA ALA A 269 -2.30 16.66 7.58
C ALA A 269 -1.16 15.63 7.42
N ASP A 270 -1.45 14.32 7.49
CA ASP A 270 -0.48 13.26 7.24
C ASP A 270 0.07 13.35 5.80
N SER A 271 -0.79 13.67 4.81
CA SER A 271 -0.39 13.83 3.40
C SER A 271 0.40 15.12 3.14
N GLU A 272 0.01 16.23 3.78
CA GLU A 272 0.67 17.53 3.58
C GLU A 272 2.07 17.58 4.22
N LEU A 273 2.25 16.93 5.36
CA LEU A 273 3.52 16.93 6.09
C LEU A 273 4.50 15.86 5.59
N GLY A 274 3.99 14.73 5.08
CA GLY A 274 4.79 13.64 4.52
C GLY A 274 5.34 13.95 3.14
#